data_92a8c3a5968cb11e7d42d44eee103268
#
_entry.id   92a8c3a5968cb11e7d42d44eee103268
#
_cell.length_a   1.000
_cell.length_b   1.000
_cell.length_c   1.000
_cell.angle_alpha   90.00
_cell.angle_beta   90.00
_cell.angle_gamma   90.00
#
_symmetry.space_group_name_H-M   'P 1'
#
loop_
_entity.id
_entity.type
_entity.pdbx_description
1 polymer ?
#
loop_
_entity_poly.entity_id
_entity_poly.type
_entity_poly.pdbx_seq_one_letter_code
_entity_poly.pdbx_strand_id
1 'polypeptide(L)'
;MSDSDKENIVKCHNENLQYALDNMNEFDMIVLDEIFASYNYDLVDKASVRNIVENYGGELVMTGRNPDEWFCERADYISEIKKIKHPYDKGIVAREGIEY
;
A
#
# COMPACT_ATOMS: atom_id res chain seq x y z
N MET A 1 18.82 4.41 6.36
CA MET A 1 18.85 3.45 5.22
C MET A 1 19.94 3.87 4.25
N SER A 2 20.83 2.95 3.87
CA SER A 2 21.86 3.24 2.88
C SER A 2 21.26 3.34 1.47
N ASP A 3 21.98 3.97 0.55
CA ASP A 3 21.53 4.07 -0.83
C ASP A 3 21.37 2.68 -1.47
N SER A 4 22.27 1.76 -1.13
CA SER A 4 22.20 0.38 -1.61
C SER A 4 20.96 -0.35 -1.09
N ASP A 5 20.59 -0.16 0.17
CA ASP A 5 19.41 -0.75 0.75
C ASP A 5 18.16 -0.18 0.13
N LYS A 6 18.13 1.13 -0.13
CA LYS A 6 17.00 1.77 -0.79
C LYS A 6 16.81 1.23 -2.21
N GLU A 7 17.91 1.09 -2.97
CA GLU A 7 17.85 0.55 -4.32
C GLU A 7 17.29 -0.87 -4.35
N ASN A 8 17.68 -1.71 -3.41
CA ASN A 8 17.17 -3.07 -3.30
C ASN A 8 15.68 -3.11 -2.97
N ILE A 9 15.22 -2.24 -2.10
CA ILE A 9 13.79 -2.14 -1.75
C ILE A 9 12.98 -1.68 -2.96
N VAL A 10 13.43 -0.65 -3.66
CA VAL A 10 12.76 -0.14 -4.87
C VAL A 10 12.69 -1.23 -5.93
N LYS A 11 13.79 -1.94 -6.16
CA LYS A 11 13.82 -3.03 -7.12
C LYS A 11 12.80 -4.12 -6.78
N CYS A 12 12.76 -4.53 -5.53
CA CYS A 12 11.83 -5.56 -5.05
C CYS A 12 10.38 -5.13 -5.23
N HIS A 13 10.05 -3.90 -4.82
CA HIS A 13 8.71 -3.35 -4.98
C HIS A 13 8.29 -3.27 -6.43
N ASN A 14 9.19 -2.79 -7.30
CA ASN A 14 8.88 -2.64 -8.72
C ASN A 14 8.71 -3.99 -9.42
N GLU A 15 9.49 -5.00 -9.04
CA GLU A 15 9.31 -6.35 -9.56
C GLU A 15 7.95 -6.93 -9.18
N ASN A 16 7.52 -6.72 -7.93
CA ASN A 16 6.21 -7.17 -7.45
C ASN A 16 5.07 -6.43 -8.17
N LEU A 17 5.22 -5.13 -8.38
CA LEU A 17 4.24 -4.35 -9.12
C LEU A 17 4.17 -4.77 -10.58
N GLN A 18 5.32 -5.04 -11.20
CA GLN A 18 5.36 -5.50 -12.59
C GLN A 18 4.66 -6.84 -12.73
N TYR A 19 4.85 -7.74 -11.76
CA TYR A 19 4.12 -9.01 -11.75
C TYR A 19 2.61 -8.78 -11.70
N ALA A 20 2.15 -7.86 -10.86
CA ALA A 20 0.73 -7.52 -10.77
C ALA A 20 0.21 -6.93 -12.08
N LEU A 21 0.96 -6.02 -12.70
CA LEU A 21 0.60 -5.42 -13.98
C LEU A 21 0.51 -6.46 -15.10
N ASP A 22 1.48 -7.35 -15.17
CA ASP A 22 1.54 -8.37 -16.23
C ASP A 22 0.41 -9.40 -16.11
N ASN A 23 -0.11 -9.61 -14.92
CA ASN A 23 -1.10 -10.64 -14.64
C ASN A 23 -2.43 -10.09 -14.10
N MET A 24 -2.64 -8.78 -14.15
CA MET A 24 -3.83 -8.19 -13.52
C MET A 24 -5.15 -8.71 -14.08
N ASN A 25 -5.17 -9.15 -15.33
CA ASN A 25 -6.38 -9.73 -15.93
C ASN A 25 -6.70 -11.13 -15.40
N GLU A 26 -5.78 -11.75 -14.68
CA GLU A 26 -5.95 -13.08 -14.11
C GLU A 26 -6.43 -13.04 -12.65
N PHE A 27 -6.44 -11.87 -12.04
CA PHE A 27 -6.80 -11.70 -10.64
C PHE A 27 -8.18 -11.05 -10.49
N ASP A 28 -8.98 -11.57 -9.58
CA ASP A 28 -10.27 -10.97 -9.21
C ASP A 28 -10.08 -9.86 -8.18
N MET A 29 -9.01 -9.90 -7.40
CA MET A 29 -8.68 -8.92 -6.39
C MET A 29 -7.17 -8.73 -6.32
N ILE A 30 -6.74 -7.48 -6.17
CA ILE A 30 -5.36 -7.13 -5.88
C ILE A 30 -5.34 -6.31 -4.60
N VAL A 31 -4.46 -6.69 -3.67
CA VAL A 31 -4.24 -5.94 -2.43
C VAL A 31 -2.82 -5.36 -2.46
N LEU A 32 -2.73 -4.05 -2.36
CA LEU A 32 -1.46 -3.33 -2.24
C LEU A 32 -1.33 -2.85 -0.79
N ASP A 33 -0.69 -3.66 0.02
CA ASP A 33 -0.56 -3.41 1.45
C ASP A 33 0.53 -2.38 1.74
N GLU A 34 0.21 -1.39 2.57
CA GLU A 34 1.13 -0.30 2.95
C GLU A 34 1.72 0.45 1.75
N ILE A 35 0.97 0.53 0.66
CA ILE A 35 1.47 1.12 -0.59
C ILE A 35 1.70 2.64 -0.49
N PHE A 36 0.93 3.34 0.35
CA PHE A 36 1.00 4.80 0.38
C PHE A 36 2.33 5.32 0.92
N ALA A 37 2.92 4.65 1.92
CA ALA A 37 4.24 5.01 2.39
C ALA A 37 5.29 4.81 1.30
N SER A 38 5.26 3.67 0.62
CA SER A 38 6.19 3.38 -0.47
C SER A 38 6.02 4.39 -1.61
N TYR A 39 4.80 4.75 -1.93
CA TYR A 39 4.49 5.75 -2.96
C TYR A 39 5.01 7.13 -2.56
N ASN A 40 4.72 7.56 -1.33
CA ASN A 40 5.09 8.90 -0.86
C ASN A 40 6.59 9.09 -0.73
N TYR A 41 7.33 8.02 -0.39
CA TYR A 41 8.79 8.08 -0.20
C TYR A 41 9.58 7.64 -1.43
N ASP A 42 8.94 7.52 -2.58
CA ASP A 42 9.59 7.11 -3.83
C ASP A 42 10.29 5.75 -3.73
N LEU A 43 9.72 4.83 -2.96
CA LEU A 43 10.22 3.46 -2.83
C LEU A 43 9.60 2.52 -3.86
N VAL A 44 8.81 3.05 -4.77
CA VAL A 44 8.12 2.31 -5.82
C VAL A 44 7.91 3.22 -7.01
N ASP A 45 7.80 2.66 -8.20
CA ASP A 45 7.50 3.44 -9.41
C ASP A 45 6.05 3.94 -9.36
N LYS A 46 5.89 5.25 -9.22
CA LYS A 46 4.57 5.89 -9.10
C LYS A 46 3.69 5.67 -10.32
N ALA A 47 4.28 5.68 -11.50
CA ALA A 47 3.53 5.47 -12.75
C ALA A 47 2.93 4.06 -12.79
N SER A 48 3.66 3.06 -12.29
CA SER A 48 3.17 1.69 -12.23
C SER A 48 1.98 1.56 -11.26
N VAL A 49 2.06 2.22 -10.11
CA VAL A 49 0.95 2.22 -9.14
C VAL A 49 -0.29 2.87 -9.75
N ARG A 50 -0.13 4.02 -10.36
CA ARG A 50 -1.24 4.73 -11.02
C ARG A 50 -1.85 3.91 -12.15
N ASN A 51 -1.01 3.20 -12.90
CA ASN A 51 -1.47 2.34 -13.99
C ASN A 51 -2.41 1.24 -13.48
N ILE A 52 -2.06 0.61 -12.36
CA ILE A 52 -2.94 -0.39 -11.75
C ILE A 52 -4.28 0.23 -11.35
N VAL A 53 -4.24 1.38 -10.68
CA VAL A 53 -5.46 2.07 -10.23
C VAL A 53 -6.38 2.42 -11.41
N GLU A 54 -5.81 2.90 -12.50
CA GLU A 54 -6.60 3.37 -13.65
C GLU A 54 -7.09 2.24 -14.56
N ASN A 55 -6.37 1.14 -14.64
CA ASN A 55 -6.63 0.13 -15.66
C ASN A 55 -7.05 -1.24 -15.14
N TYR A 56 -6.89 -1.51 -13.85
CA TYR A 56 -7.34 -2.77 -13.29
C TYR A 56 -8.86 -2.80 -13.18
N GLY A 57 -9.49 -3.81 -13.78
CA GLY A 57 -10.94 -3.95 -13.77
C GLY A 57 -11.52 -4.74 -12.61
N GLY A 58 -10.69 -5.34 -11.78
CA GLY A 58 -11.11 -6.11 -10.61
C GLY A 58 -11.19 -5.25 -9.36
N GLU A 59 -11.28 -5.91 -8.21
CA GLU A 59 -11.33 -5.24 -6.93
C GLU A 59 -9.92 -4.91 -6.44
N LEU A 60 -9.67 -3.62 -6.22
CA LEU A 60 -8.37 -3.13 -5.76
C LEU A 60 -8.49 -2.59 -4.34
N VAL A 61 -7.68 -3.14 -3.44
CA VAL A 61 -7.60 -2.69 -2.06
C VAL A 61 -6.20 -2.12 -1.83
N MET A 62 -6.15 -0.91 -1.31
CA MET A 62 -4.89 -0.25 -0.99
C MET A 62 -4.93 0.19 0.46
N THR A 63 -3.86 -0.11 1.19
CA THR A 63 -3.76 0.25 2.60
C THR A 63 -2.56 1.11 2.88
N GLY A 64 -2.60 1.85 3.98
CA GLY A 64 -1.49 2.67 4.44
C GLY A 64 -1.97 3.97 5.05
N ARG A 65 -1.01 4.86 5.32
CA ARG A 65 -1.26 6.16 5.92
C ARG A 65 -1.01 7.26 4.92
N ASN A 66 -1.74 8.37 5.07
CA ASN A 66 -1.54 9.58 4.28
C ASN A 66 -1.59 9.33 2.77
N PRO A 67 -2.68 8.71 2.26
CA PRO A 67 -2.81 8.52 0.83
C PRO A 67 -2.80 9.86 0.11
N ASP A 68 -2.10 9.92 -1.02
CA ASP A 68 -2.14 11.08 -1.87
C ASP A 68 -3.58 11.36 -2.30
N GLU A 69 -3.94 12.64 -2.42
CA GLU A 69 -5.29 13.05 -2.83
C GLU A 69 -5.72 12.41 -4.15
N TRP A 70 -4.77 12.16 -5.04
CA TRP A 70 -5.03 11.50 -6.31
C TRP A 70 -5.74 10.14 -6.13
N PHE A 71 -5.33 9.37 -5.11
CA PHE A 71 -5.99 8.09 -4.79
C PHE A 71 -7.36 8.29 -4.16
N CYS A 72 -7.47 9.26 -3.27
CA CYS A 72 -8.73 9.54 -2.58
C CYS A 72 -9.83 9.97 -3.56
N GLU A 73 -9.48 10.72 -4.58
CA GLU A 73 -10.42 11.15 -5.62
C GLU A 73 -10.96 9.99 -6.46
N ARG A 74 -10.20 8.91 -6.56
CA ARG A 74 -10.54 7.75 -7.39
C ARG A 74 -11.11 6.58 -6.62
N ALA A 75 -11.07 6.63 -5.29
CA ALA A 75 -11.57 5.54 -4.45
C ALA A 75 -13.09 5.54 -4.42
N ASP A 76 -13.69 4.36 -4.55
CA ASP A 76 -15.13 4.18 -4.36
C ASP A 76 -15.48 4.19 -2.88
N TYR A 77 -14.60 3.64 -2.05
CA TYR A 77 -14.78 3.55 -0.61
C TYR A 77 -13.49 3.92 0.09
N ILE A 78 -13.59 4.74 1.13
CA ILE A 78 -12.47 5.11 1.98
C ILE A 78 -12.85 4.80 3.42
N SER A 79 -12.02 3.98 4.07
CA SER A 79 -12.17 3.68 5.50
C SER A 79 -10.95 4.21 6.25
N GLU A 80 -11.19 4.94 7.31
CA GLU A 80 -10.14 5.47 8.16
C GLU A 80 -10.22 4.81 9.53
N ILE A 81 -9.11 4.20 9.95
CA ILE A 81 -9.01 3.57 11.27
C ILE A 81 -8.25 4.52 12.18
N LYS A 82 -8.93 5.04 13.18
CA LYS A 82 -8.35 6.00 14.12
C LYS A 82 -8.00 5.30 15.43
N LYS A 83 -6.81 5.62 15.94
CA LYS A 83 -6.42 5.18 17.26
C LYS A 83 -7.09 6.11 18.29
N ILE A 84 -8.15 5.62 18.90
CA ILE A 84 -8.84 6.36 20.00
C ILE A 84 -8.22 5.97 21.32
N LYS A 85 -8.00 4.66 21.52
CA LYS A 85 -7.44 4.10 22.73
C LYS A 85 -6.69 2.83 22.39
N HIS A 86 -5.43 2.80 22.72
CA HIS A 86 -4.58 1.65 22.40
C HIS A 86 -4.14 0.99 23.72
N PRO A 87 -4.26 -0.35 23.88
CA PRO A 87 -3.82 -1.03 25.10
C PRO A 87 -2.38 -0.73 25.49
N TYR A 88 -1.51 -0.55 24.51
CA TYR A 88 -0.12 -0.20 24.71
C TYR A 88 0.05 1.11 25.49
N ASP A 89 -0.80 2.10 25.24
CA ASP A 89 -0.78 3.39 25.93
C ASP A 89 -1.11 3.26 27.40
N LYS A 90 -1.68 2.14 27.80
CA LYS A 90 -1.99 1.81 29.21
C LYS A 90 -0.99 0.84 29.81
N GLY A 91 0.16 0.63 29.16
CA GLY A 91 1.16 -0.30 29.64
C GLY A 91 0.89 -1.76 29.29
N ILE A 92 -0.09 -2.02 28.46
CA ILE A 92 -0.39 -3.36 27.97
C ILE A 92 0.39 -3.60 26.70
N VAL A 93 1.12 -4.70 26.64
CA VAL A 93 1.88 -5.06 25.45
C VAL A 93 0.92 -5.47 24.35
N ALA A 94 1.10 -4.88 23.17
CA ALA A 94 0.30 -5.21 22.00
C ALA A 94 0.51 -6.67 21.60
N ARG A 95 -0.57 -7.34 21.17
CA ARG A 95 -0.52 -8.72 20.71
C ARG A 95 -0.60 -8.76 19.20
N GLU A 96 0.40 -9.42 18.62
CA GLU A 96 0.54 -9.53 17.18
C GLU A 96 -0.72 -10.15 16.56
N GLY A 97 -1.20 -9.55 15.48
CA GLY A 97 -2.37 -10.03 14.74
C GLY A 97 -3.71 -9.70 15.37
N ILE A 98 -3.73 -9.08 16.55
CA ILE A 98 -4.96 -8.73 17.25
C ILE A 98 -5.11 -7.23 17.42
N GLU A 99 -4.03 -6.55 17.78
CA GLU A 99 -4.05 -5.13 18.14
C GLU A 99 -3.34 -4.22 17.12
N TYR A 100 -2.95 -4.78 16.02
CA TYR A 100 -2.32 -4.04 14.94
C TYR A 100 -3.30 -3.71 13.82
#